data_c2ad996a7699db82cdfa6c6ed6aa9de5
#
_entry.id   c2ad996a7699db82cdfa6c6ed6aa9de5
#
_cell.length_a   1.000
_cell.length_b   1.000
_cell.length_c   1.000
_cell.angle_alpha   90.00
_cell.angle_beta   90.00
_cell.angle_gamma   90.00
#
_symmetry.space_group_name_H-M   'P 1'
#
loop_
_entity.id
_entity.type
_entity.pdbx_description
1 polymer ?
#
loop_
_entity_poly.entity_id
_entity_poly.type
_entity_poly.pdbx_seq_one_letter_code
_entity_poly.pdbx_strand_id
1 'polypeptide(L)'
;MCYHWVPTKEFCHTTALSQMGVQMITIPELVAQALGSFLTSETKSRFGSSDARLAEVLPFAARLTLDCIGNSDALYHNIEHSMLVTLAGHDILMGRQMLRATTAGDYANFILACLTHDIGYVRGILQGDDNESYVADLSGRRVRLPRGSSDAALAPYHVDRSKLFVSERLDGAEEVDADRIARAIEYTRFPYASSSNDDLIEEEGLLLRAADLIGQLGDPNYLKKANALFYEFEEIGLNKTLGYDTPADVVYKYPQFYWNNVAPQIQTAIRYLNVTSSGRQWIGNLYGNVFRAERDLNLSGPQL
;
A
#
# COMPACT_ATOMS: atom_id res chain seq x y z
N MET A 1 2.08 15.91 15.06
CA MET A 1 3.54 16.19 15.10
C MET A 1 4.25 14.91 14.68
N CYS A 2 4.63 14.80 13.41
CA CYS A 2 5.35 13.63 12.92
C CYS A 2 6.84 13.78 13.21
N TYR A 3 7.42 12.82 13.92
CA TYR A 3 8.81 12.81 14.37
C TYR A 3 9.79 12.64 13.20
N HIS A 4 10.99 13.25 13.31
CA HIS A 4 12.09 13.05 12.37
C HIS A 4 12.54 11.59 12.36
N TRP A 5 12.72 11.03 11.18
CA TRP A 5 13.05 9.63 10.90
C TRP A 5 14.56 9.36 10.90
N VAL A 6 15.32 9.88 11.81
CA VAL A 6 16.74 9.49 11.99
C VAL A 6 16.85 8.81 13.34
N PRO A 7 17.27 7.54 13.43
CA PRO A 7 17.61 6.94 14.71
C PRO A 7 18.91 7.59 15.21
N THR A 8 18.80 8.69 15.96
CA THR A 8 19.92 9.20 16.73
C THR A 8 20.21 8.22 17.85
N LYS A 9 21.52 8.02 18.15
CA LYS A 9 22.05 7.08 19.15
C LYS A 9 21.51 7.25 20.58
N GLU A 10 20.57 8.16 20.82
CA GLU A 10 20.06 8.51 22.15
C GLU A 10 18.73 7.84 22.54
N PHE A 11 18.12 7.02 21.65
CA PHE A 11 16.82 6.37 21.96
C PHE A 11 16.96 4.99 22.63
N CYS A 12 18.15 4.60 23.09
CA CYS A 12 18.40 3.28 23.69
C CYS A 12 18.30 3.23 25.22
N HIS A 13 17.73 4.23 25.88
CA HIS A 13 17.50 4.20 27.33
C HIS A 13 16.13 4.76 27.68
N THR A 14 15.09 3.99 27.43
CA THR A 14 13.85 4.14 28.21
C THR A 14 13.67 2.86 29.01
N THR A 15 14.20 2.95 30.21
CA THR A 15 13.98 2.03 31.34
C THR A 15 12.50 1.77 31.50
N ALA A 16 12.18 0.48 31.61
CA ALA A 16 10.90 -0.03 32.07
C ALA A 16 10.43 0.70 33.33
N LEU A 17 9.42 1.54 33.21
CA LEU A 17 8.56 1.93 34.30
C LEU A 17 7.22 1.23 34.07
N SER A 18 7.11 0.05 34.71
CA SER A 18 5.86 -0.62 34.97
C SER A 18 4.98 0.30 35.82
N GLN A 19 4.13 1.09 35.20
CA GLN A 19 2.90 1.55 35.83
C GLN A 19 1.78 0.88 35.10
N MET A 20 1.09 -0.02 35.80
CA MET A 20 -0.11 -0.72 35.36
C MET A 20 -1.26 0.29 35.24
N GLY A 21 -1.23 1.10 34.19
CA GLY A 21 -2.42 1.66 33.60
C GLY A 21 -2.88 0.72 32.48
N VAL A 22 -4.14 0.36 32.44
CA VAL A 22 -4.70 -0.37 31.31
C VAL A 22 -4.59 0.57 30.09
N GLN A 23 -3.55 0.38 29.29
CA GLN A 23 -3.39 1.11 28.04
C GLN A 23 -4.46 0.58 27.08
N MET A 24 -5.29 1.47 26.57
CA MET A 24 -6.26 1.09 25.56
C MET A 24 -5.52 0.67 24.29
N ILE A 25 -5.69 -0.58 23.89
CA ILE A 25 -5.10 -1.12 22.67
C ILE A 25 -6.10 -0.91 21.53
N THR A 26 -5.68 -0.24 20.48
CA THR A 26 -6.49 0.00 19.29
C THR A 26 -6.20 -1.06 18.19
N ILE A 27 -7.15 -1.23 17.25
CA ILE A 27 -6.93 -2.13 16.10
C ILE A 27 -5.72 -1.69 15.26
N PRO A 28 -5.52 -0.39 14.95
CA PRO A 28 -4.33 0.09 14.27
C PRO A 28 -3.02 -0.34 14.94
N GLU A 29 -2.91 -0.19 16.26
CA GLU A 29 -1.71 -0.59 17.01
C GLU A 29 -1.46 -2.11 16.95
N LEU A 30 -2.52 -2.93 17.04
CA LEU A 30 -2.38 -4.39 16.90
C LEU A 30 -1.89 -4.78 15.51
N VAL A 31 -2.43 -4.16 14.46
CA VAL A 31 -2.03 -4.42 13.07
C VAL A 31 -0.58 -3.99 12.85
N ALA A 32 -0.21 -2.78 13.28
CA ALA A 32 1.15 -2.26 13.17
C ALA A 32 2.17 -3.14 13.91
N GLN A 33 1.83 -3.60 15.11
CA GLN A 33 2.66 -4.53 15.88
C GLN A 33 2.79 -5.89 15.20
N ALA A 34 1.68 -6.45 14.71
CA ALA A 34 1.68 -7.76 14.04
C ALA A 34 2.51 -7.73 12.76
N LEU A 35 2.30 -6.73 11.89
CA LEU A 35 3.06 -6.58 10.65
C LEU A 35 4.54 -6.30 10.94
N GLY A 36 4.86 -5.44 11.89
CA GLY A 36 6.23 -5.16 12.30
C GLY A 36 6.96 -6.42 12.82
N SER A 37 6.28 -7.24 13.63
CA SER A 37 6.82 -8.51 14.13
C SER A 37 7.04 -9.52 13.00
N PHE A 38 6.10 -9.61 12.07
CA PHE A 38 6.21 -10.44 10.87
C PHE A 38 7.42 -10.05 10.03
N LEU A 39 7.57 -8.77 9.67
CA LEU A 39 8.70 -8.27 8.88
C LEU A 39 10.04 -8.48 9.59
N THR A 40 10.10 -8.31 10.91
CA THR A 40 11.30 -8.63 11.72
C THR A 40 11.69 -10.09 11.57
N SER A 41 10.72 -10.99 11.73
CA SER A 41 10.94 -12.44 11.64
C SER A 41 11.43 -12.85 10.26
N GLU A 42 10.76 -12.35 9.21
CA GLU A 42 11.11 -12.65 7.82
C GLU A 42 12.50 -12.13 7.44
N THR A 43 12.82 -10.89 7.81
CA THR A 43 14.14 -10.30 7.52
C THR A 43 15.26 -11.07 8.22
N LYS A 44 15.10 -11.40 9.51
CA LYS A 44 16.09 -12.19 10.26
C LYS A 44 16.25 -13.61 9.73
N SER A 45 15.16 -14.28 9.40
CA SER A 45 15.16 -15.64 8.89
C SER A 45 15.88 -15.76 7.53
N ARG A 46 15.74 -14.74 6.67
CA ARG A 46 16.22 -14.80 5.28
C ARG A 46 17.62 -14.25 5.08
N PHE A 47 17.93 -13.15 5.75
CA PHE A 47 19.17 -12.40 5.52
C PHE A 47 20.15 -12.50 6.70
N GLY A 48 19.74 -13.16 7.79
CA GLY A 48 20.59 -13.39 8.95
C GLY A 48 20.95 -12.12 9.73
N SER A 49 22.08 -12.19 10.45
CA SER A 49 22.55 -11.08 11.27
C SER A 49 23.42 -10.05 10.50
N SER A 50 23.78 -10.34 9.24
CA SER A 50 24.60 -9.44 8.42
C SER A 50 23.88 -8.14 8.10
N ASP A 51 22.53 -8.15 8.08
CA ASP A 51 21.69 -6.99 7.81
C ASP A 51 20.82 -6.61 9.03
N ALA A 52 21.43 -6.63 10.22
CA ALA A 52 20.74 -6.38 11.49
C ALA A 52 19.98 -5.04 11.51
N ARG A 53 20.50 -3.99 10.84
CA ARG A 53 19.83 -2.69 10.73
C ARG A 53 18.51 -2.77 9.97
N LEU A 54 18.44 -3.52 8.86
CA LEU A 54 17.19 -3.69 8.12
C LEU A 54 16.11 -4.41 8.94
N ALA A 55 16.52 -5.33 9.83
CA ALA A 55 15.60 -5.99 10.76
C ALA A 55 15.03 -5.06 11.84
N GLU A 56 15.57 -3.84 11.99
CA GLU A 56 15.05 -2.79 12.86
C GLU A 56 14.31 -1.71 12.07
N VAL A 57 14.83 -1.34 10.90
CA VAL A 57 14.27 -0.27 10.04
C VAL A 57 12.89 -0.65 9.51
N LEU A 58 12.72 -1.85 8.96
CA LEU A 58 11.45 -2.27 8.37
C LEU A 58 10.27 -2.32 9.35
N PRO A 59 10.40 -2.93 10.56
CA PRO A 59 9.32 -2.90 11.53
C PRO A 59 9.03 -1.50 12.06
N PHE A 60 10.04 -0.66 12.19
CA PHE A 60 9.85 0.73 12.59
C PHE A 60 9.07 1.52 11.52
N ALA A 61 9.49 1.39 10.25
CA ALA A 61 8.80 2.01 9.12
C ALA A 61 7.35 1.52 9.00
N ALA A 62 7.10 0.21 9.18
CA ALA A 62 5.76 -0.35 9.16
C ALA A 62 4.87 0.26 10.24
N ARG A 63 5.37 0.37 11.48
CA ARG A 63 4.62 1.00 12.57
C ARG A 63 4.32 2.46 12.27
N LEU A 64 5.34 3.23 11.89
CA LEU A 64 5.17 4.65 11.60
C LEU A 64 4.17 4.89 10.47
N THR A 65 4.29 4.14 9.37
CA THR A 65 3.40 4.28 8.22
C THR A 65 1.96 3.92 8.58
N LEU A 66 1.77 2.79 9.28
CA LEU A 66 0.42 2.36 9.67
C LEU A 66 -0.20 3.27 10.74
N ASP A 67 0.60 3.83 11.65
CA ASP A 67 0.13 4.84 12.60
C ASP A 67 -0.32 6.11 11.88
N CYS A 68 0.42 6.56 10.86
CA CYS A 68 0.03 7.71 10.06
C CYS A 68 -1.27 7.44 9.28
N ILE A 69 -1.33 6.32 8.56
CA ILE A 69 -2.53 5.92 7.79
C ILE A 69 -3.74 5.69 8.71
N GLY A 70 -3.51 5.21 9.93
CA GLY A 70 -4.56 5.01 10.93
C GLY A 70 -5.24 6.28 11.40
N ASN A 71 -4.67 7.45 11.15
CA ASN A 71 -5.29 8.74 11.39
C ASN A 71 -6.06 9.29 10.18
N SER A 72 -6.01 8.61 9.04
CA SER A 72 -6.79 8.96 7.85
C SER A 72 -8.26 8.60 8.03
N ASP A 73 -9.15 9.45 7.49
CA ASP A 73 -10.57 9.18 7.39
C ASP A 73 -10.99 8.66 6.00
N ALA A 74 -10.02 8.28 5.15
CA ALA A 74 -10.29 7.55 3.92
C ALA A 74 -10.90 6.17 4.22
N LEU A 75 -11.98 5.84 3.53
CA LEU A 75 -12.79 4.66 3.86
C LEU A 75 -12.13 3.35 3.39
N TYR A 76 -11.51 3.37 2.20
CA TYR A 76 -10.92 2.19 1.56
C TYR A 76 -9.40 2.17 1.68
N HIS A 77 -8.72 3.29 1.36
CA HIS A 77 -7.26 3.42 1.43
C HIS A 77 -6.81 3.65 2.88
N ASN A 78 -6.88 2.59 3.67
CA ASN A 78 -6.68 2.55 5.12
C ASN A 78 -5.59 1.53 5.51
N ILE A 79 -5.41 1.32 6.81
CA ILE A 79 -4.44 0.37 7.38
C ILE A 79 -4.56 -1.03 6.79
N GLU A 80 -5.79 -1.53 6.60
CA GLU A 80 -6.01 -2.89 6.12
C GLU A 80 -5.53 -3.05 4.67
N HIS A 81 -5.83 -2.06 3.81
CA HIS A 81 -5.32 -2.04 2.45
C HIS A 81 -3.79 -2.04 2.42
N SER A 82 -3.15 -1.11 3.12
CA SER A 82 -1.68 -1.01 3.15
C SER A 82 -1.00 -2.28 3.67
N MET A 83 -1.60 -2.91 4.69
CA MET A 83 -1.13 -4.21 5.21
C MET A 83 -1.24 -5.31 4.13
N LEU A 84 -2.38 -5.42 3.46
CA LEU A 84 -2.62 -6.44 2.44
C LEU A 84 -1.69 -6.28 1.25
N VAL A 85 -1.46 -5.04 0.79
CA VAL A 85 -0.49 -4.73 -0.27
C VAL A 85 0.93 -5.14 0.15
N THR A 86 1.32 -4.85 1.39
CA THR A 86 2.64 -5.23 1.91
C THR A 86 2.80 -6.76 1.98
N LEU A 87 1.77 -7.49 2.41
CA LEU A 87 1.78 -8.96 2.46
C LEU A 87 1.78 -9.57 1.05
N ALA A 88 1.00 -9.03 0.11
CA ALA A 88 1.02 -9.47 -1.28
C ALA A 88 2.39 -9.23 -1.92
N GLY A 89 2.98 -8.06 -1.69
CA GLY A 89 4.33 -7.72 -2.14
C GLY A 89 5.39 -8.65 -1.55
N HIS A 90 5.30 -8.96 -0.25
CA HIS A 90 6.16 -9.94 0.40
C HIS A 90 6.07 -11.30 -0.31
N ASP A 91 4.87 -11.85 -0.50
CA ASP A 91 4.67 -13.15 -1.14
C ASP A 91 5.14 -13.20 -2.60
N ILE A 92 4.99 -12.08 -3.34
CA ILE A 92 5.56 -11.92 -4.69
C ILE A 92 7.08 -12.03 -4.65
N LEU A 93 7.74 -11.31 -3.72
CA LEU A 93 9.20 -11.39 -3.59
C LEU A 93 9.67 -12.78 -3.15
N MET A 94 8.90 -13.46 -2.30
CA MET A 94 9.21 -14.84 -1.89
C MET A 94 9.22 -15.79 -3.08
N GLY A 95 8.22 -15.70 -3.94
CA GLY A 95 8.20 -16.48 -5.17
C GLY A 95 9.31 -16.09 -6.15
N ARG A 96 9.60 -14.79 -6.30
CA ARG A 96 10.69 -14.28 -7.13
C ARG A 96 12.05 -14.80 -6.64
N GLN A 97 12.27 -14.82 -5.31
CA GLN A 97 13.52 -15.27 -4.70
C GLN A 97 13.83 -16.75 -4.98
N MET A 98 12.81 -17.58 -5.20
CA MET A 98 13.02 -18.98 -5.62
C MET A 98 13.58 -19.10 -7.04
N LEU A 99 13.44 -18.08 -7.86
CA LEU A 99 13.87 -18.05 -9.26
C LEU A 99 15.09 -17.15 -9.50
N ARG A 100 15.28 -16.13 -8.66
CA ARG A 100 16.35 -15.13 -8.78
C ARG A 100 16.75 -14.63 -7.40
N ALA A 101 18.05 -14.49 -7.16
CA ALA A 101 18.57 -13.92 -5.91
C ALA A 101 17.98 -12.53 -5.64
N THR A 102 17.60 -12.29 -4.39
CA THR A 102 17.10 -11.00 -3.89
C THR A 102 17.99 -10.62 -2.70
N THR A 103 18.60 -9.44 -2.76
CA THR A 103 19.39 -8.93 -1.63
C THR A 103 18.48 -8.41 -0.52
N ALA A 104 19.02 -8.23 0.67
CA ALA A 104 18.29 -7.61 1.77
C ALA A 104 17.85 -6.17 1.44
N GLY A 105 18.71 -5.40 0.75
CA GLY A 105 18.38 -4.05 0.28
C GLY A 105 17.24 -4.06 -0.77
N ASP A 106 17.24 -5.00 -1.73
CA ASP A 106 16.14 -5.12 -2.69
C ASP A 106 14.81 -5.42 -1.98
N TYR A 107 14.84 -6.33 -1.02
CA TYR A 107 13.69 -6.67 -0.20
C TYR A 107 13.18 -5.45 0.57
N ALA A 108 14.09 -4.72 1.25
CA ALA A 108 13.74 -3.58 2.07
C ALA A 108 13.12 -2.45 1.24
N ASN A 109 13.75 -2.07 0.12
CA ASN A 109 13.23 -1.02 -0.77
C ASN A 109 11.84 -1.36 -1.29
N PHE A 110 11.61 -2.59 -1.71
CA PHE A 110 10.32 -3.02 -2.22
C PHE A 110 9.23 -3.05 -1.12
N ILE A 111 9.53 -3.57 0.06
CA ILE A 111 8.59 -3.58 1.18
C ILE A 111 8.24 -2.16 1.64
N LEU A 112 9.23 -1.25 1.66
CA LEU A 112 8.99 0.16 1.96
C LEU A 112 8.12 0.82 0.89
N ALA A 113 8.32 0.51 -0.38
CA ALA A 113 7.45 0.99 -1.45
C ALA A 113 6.00 0.49 -1.26
N CYS A 114 5.79 -0.79 -0.91
CA CYS A 114 4.47 -1.33 -0.60
C CYS A 114 3.82 -0.63 0.60
N LEU A 115 4.58 -0.37 1.67
CA LEU A 115 4.10 0.30 2.88
C LEU A 115 3.67 1.74 2.61
N THR A 116 4.43 2.46 1.78
CA THR A 116 4.30 3.92 1.66
C THR A 116 3.58 4.39 0.40
N HIS A 117 3.17 3.48 -0.51
CA HIS A 117 2.60 3.88 -1.81
C HIS A 117 1.37 4.79 -1.70
N ASP A 118 0.55 4.59 -0.67
CA ASP A 118 -0.71 5.32 -0.44
C ASP A 118 -0.66 6.30 0.74
N ILE A 119 0.51 6.48 1.38
CA ILE A 119 0.60 7.39 2.53
C ILE A 119 0.25 8.84 2.17
N GLY A 120 0.34 9.18 0.90
CA GLY A 120 -0.01 10.49 0.36
C GLY A 120 -1.48 10.87 0.49
N TYR A 121 -2.38 9.93 0.79
CA TYR A 121 -3.77 10.24 1.17
C TYR A 121 -3.86 11.02 2.46
N VAL A 122 -2.94 10.81 3.41
CA VAL A 122 -3.02 11.39 4.75
C VAL A 122 -2.76 12.90 4.73
N ARG A 123 -3.68 13.68 5.29
CA ARG A 123 -3.52 15.13 5.48
C ARG A 123 -2.46 15.42 6.56
N GLY A 124 -1.68 16.49 6.36
CA GLY A 124 -0.66 16.92 7.32
C GLY A 124 0.57 16.00 7.39
N ILE A 125 0.75 15.10 6.42
CA ILE A 125 1.87 14.14 6.41
C ILE A 125 3.18 14.75 5.91
N LEU A 126 3.12 15.76 5.05
CA LEU A 126 4.26 16.45 4.46
C LEU A 126 4.62 17.71 5.25
N GLN A 127 5.90 18.09 5.24
CA GLN A 127 6.39 19.30 5.93
C GLN A 127 5.71 20.57 5.41
N GLY A 128 5.34 20.60 4.14
CA GLY A 128 4.66 21.73 3.54
C GLY A 128 3.14 21.80 3.77
N ASP A 129 2.52 20.79 4.39
CA ASP A 129 1.10 20.79 4.69
C ASP A 129 0.76 21.74 5.86
N ASP A 130 -0.40 22.39 5.80
CA ASP A 130 -0.96 23.14 6.91
C ASP A 130 -2.47 22.86 7.08
N ASN A 131 -3.13 23.56 8.01
CA ASN A 131 -4.55 23.34 8.31
C ASN A 131 -5.52 23.74 7.18
N GLU A 132 -5.05 24.49 6.17
CA GLU A 132 -5.90 25.02 5.09
C GLU A 132 -5.57 24.43 3.72
N SER A 133 -4.32 24.01 3.51
CA SER A 133 -3.83 23.59 2.20
C SER A 133 -2.74 22.52 2.29
N TYR A 134 -2.66 21.69 1.25
CA TYR A 134 -1.81 20.52 1.20
C TYR A 134 -0.92 20.56 -0.03
N VAL A 135 0.32 20.11 0.09
CA VAL A 135 1.22 19.95 -1.05
C VAL A 135 0.65 18.89 -1.99
N ALA A 136 0.55 19.22 -3.28
CA ALA A 136 -0.13 18.39 -4.27
C ALA A 136 0.84 17.62 -5.18
N ASP A 137 2.03 18.18 -5.43
CA ASP A 137 2.99 17.61 -6.36
C ASP A 137 4.43 18.01 -6.06
N LEU A 138 5.37 17.42 -6.80
CA LEU A 138 6.81 17.63 -6.67
C LEU A 138 7.27 19.06 -6.96
N SER A 139 6.44 19.90 -7.60
CA SER A 139 6.74 21.32 -7.83
C SER A 139 6.41 22.20 -6.63
N GLY A 140 5.82 21.62 -5.58
CA GLY A 140 5.37 22.35 -4.38
C GLY A 140 4.03 23.06 -4.57
N ARG A 141 3.28 22.75 -5.64
CA ARG A 141 1.92 23.25 -5.82
C ARG A 141 1.04 22.83 -4.65
N ARG A 142 0.19 23.71 -4.18
CA ARG A 142 -0.70 23.45 -3.04
C ARG A 142 -2.16 23.42 -3.48
N VAL A 143 -2.94 22.61 -2.80
CA VAL A 143 -4.39 22.49 -3.00
C VAL A 143 -5.13 22.72 -1.70
N ARG A 144 -6.33 23.30 -1.81
CA ARG A 144 -7.30 23.37 -0.72
C ARG A 144 -8.39 22.36 -1.00
N LEU A 145 -8.72 21.59 0.01
CA LEU A 145 -9.79 20.60 -0.11
C LEU A 145 -11.15 21.28 0.20
N PRO A 146 -12.25 20.80 -0.40
CA PRO A 146 -13.58 21.25 -0.06
C PRO A 146 -13.86 21.04 1.43
N ARG A 147 -14.63 21.96 2.03
CA ARG A 147 -15.00 21.82 3.44
C ARG A 147 -15.82 20.55 3.66
N GLY A 148 -15.39 19.72 4.61
CA GLY A 148 -16.07 18.46 4.97
C GLY A 148 -15.66 17.27 4.10
N SER A 149 -14.68 17.44 3.18
CA SER A 149 -14.11 16.31 2.46
C SER A 149 -13.25 15.42 3.37
N SER A 150 -13.18 14.15 3.01
CA SER A 150 -12.28 13.18 3.64
C SER A 150 -10.87 13.28 3.05
N ASP A 151 -9.95 12.45 3.57
CA ASP A 151 -8.60 12.29 3.02
C ASP A 151 -8.63 11.72 1.58
N ALA A 152 -9.71 11.02 1.19
CA ALA A 152 -9.90 10.55 -0.19
C ALA A 152 -9.90 11.68 -1.22
N ALA A 153 -10.22 12.92 -0.84
CA ALA A 153 -10.09 14.08 -1.71
C ALA A 153 -8.63 14.37 -2.16
N LEU A 154 -7.63 13.78 -1.50
CA LEU A 154 -6.23 13.82 -1.93
C LEU A 154 -5.86 12.71 -2.93
N ALA A 155 -6.79 11.83 -3.30
CA ALA A 155 -6.55 10.76 -4.28
C ALA A 155 -5.89 11.23 -5.59
N PRO A 156 -6.25 12.38 -6.20
CA PRO A 156 -5.57 12.85 -7.41
C PRO A 156 -4.09 13.19 -7.23
N TYR A 157 -3.63 13.32 -5.99
CA TYR A 157 -2.29 13.81 -5.62
C TYR A 157 -1.50 12.77 -4.82
N HIS A 158 -2.12 11.68 -4.36
CA HIS A 158 -1.54 10.75 -3.38
C HIS A 158 -0.19 10.18 -3.83
N VAL A 159 -0.01 9.82 -5.11
CA VAL A 159 1.24 9.27 -5.61
C VAL A 159 2.41 10.27 -5.47
N ASP A 160 2.23 11.53 -5.89
CA ASP A 160 3.27 12.54 -5.74
C ASP A 160 3.53 12.86 -4.27
N ARG A 161 2.49 12.89 -3.44
CA ARG A 161 2.60 13.08 -1.99
C ARG A 161 3.31 11.91 -1.31
N SER A 162 3.05 10.66 -1.72
CA SER A 162 3.77 9.47 -1.23
C SER A 162 5.25 9.52 -1.58
N LYS A 163 5.59 9.94 -2.80
CA LYS A 163 6.98 10.14 -3.24
C LYS A 163 7.68 11.23 -2.42
N LEU A 164 7.00 12.35 -2.17
CA LEU A 164 7.52 13.42 -1.31
C LEU A 164 7.73 12.95 0.12
N PHE A 165 6.78 12.19 0.69
CA PHE A 165 6.93 11.59 2.01
C PHE A 165 8.17 10.71 2.10
N VAL A 166 8.38 9.84 1.12
CA VAL A 166 9.57 8.98 1.06
C VAL A 166 10.84 9.82 1.02
N SER A 167 10.89 10.83 0.15
CA SER A 167 12.03 11.74 0.06
C SER A 167 12.27 12.48 1.38
N GLU A 168 11.23 13.07 2.00
CA GLU A 168 11.36 13.82 3.26
C GLU A 168 11.77 12.94 4.46
N ARG A 169 11.45 11.63 4.44
CA ARG A 169 11.62 10.74 5.58
C ARG A 169 12.77 9.76 5.46
N LEU A 170 13.12 9.35 4.24
CA LEU A 170 14.13 8.34 3.98
C LEU A 170 15.41 8.93 3.37
N ASP A 171 15.42 10.21 2.99
CA ASP A 171 16.63 10.85 2.48
C ASP A 171 17.74 10.83 3.55
N GLY A 172 18.92 10.32 3.14
CA GLY A 172 20.06 10.16 4.03
C GLY A 172 20.06 8.87 4.87
N ALA A 173 19.07 7.99 4.75
CA ALA A 173 19.12 6.64 5.33
C ALA A 173 20.04 5.74 4.48
N GLU A 174 21.18 5.32 5.04
CA GLU A 174 22.19 4.52 4.31
C GLU A 174 21.68 3.14 3.88
N GLU A 175 20.66 2.61 4.54
CA GLU A 175 20.17 1.25 4.36
C GLU A 175 19.17 1.11 3.20
N VAL A 176 18.60 2.20 2.70
CA VAL A 176 17.52 2.21 1.71
C VAL A 176 17.74 3.31 0.67
N ASP A 177 17.19 3.10 -0.51
CA ASP A 177 17.25 4.03 -1.65
C ASP A 177 15.90 4.73 -1.82
N ALA A 178 15.78 5.94 -1.27
CA ALA A 178 14.55 6.74 -1.33
C ALA A 178 14.12 7.04 -2.78
N ASP A 179 15.06 7.30 -3.66
CA ASP A 179 14.76 7.56 -5.09
C ASP A 179 14.22 6.32 -5.78
N ARG A 180 14.79 5.14 -5.50
CA ARG A 180 14.31 3.86 -6.03
C ARG A 180 12.89 3.57 -5.56
N ILE A 181 12.60 3.77 -4.27
CA ILE A 181 11.27 3.62 -3.68
C ILE A 181 10.28 4.57 -4.36
N ALA A 182 10.64 5.86 -4.49
CA ALA A 182 9.78 6.86 -5.12
C ALA A 182 9.50 6.54 -6.60
N ARG A 183 10.48 6.03 -7.34
CA ARG A 183 10.29 5.56 -8.73
C ARG A 183 9.34 4.37 -8.81
N ALA A 184 9.45 3.41 -7.89
CA ALA A 184 8.51 2.28 -7.85
C ALA A 184 7.07 2.74 -7.55
N ILE A 185 6.88 3.68 -6.61
CA ILE A 185 5.57 4.24 -6.25
C ILE A 185 4.89 4.90 -7.45
N GLU A 186 5.63 5.53 -8.39
CA GLU A 186 5.04 6.12 -9.60
C GLU A 186 4.20 5.12 -10.40
N TYR A 187 4.54 3.84 -10.36
CA TYR A 187 3.82 2.79 -11.10
C TYR A 187 2.42 2.46 -10.54
N THR A 188 2.09 2.91 -9.33
CA THR A 188 0.72 2.76 -8.77
C THR A 188 -0.24 3.84 -9.28
N ARG A 189 0.25 4.87 -9.97
CA ARG A 189 -0.59 5.94 -10.52
C ARG A 189 -1.59 5.40 -11.54
N PHE A 190 -2.87 5.68 -11.30
CA PHE A 190 -3.95 5.33 -12.22
C PHE A 190 -4.50 6.61 -12.91
N PRO A 191 -4.77 6.60 -14.23
CA PRO A 191 -4.55 5.52 -15.19
C PRO A 191 -3.04 5.26 -15.44
N TYR A 192 -2.71 4.00 -15.72
CA TYR A 192 -1.32 3.56 -15.81
C TYR A 192 -0.58 4.23 -16.97
N ALA A 193 0.56 4.86 -16.67
CA ALA A 193 1.46 5.35 -17.70
C ALA A 193 2.27 4.20 -18.34
N SER A 194 2.67 4.38 -19.60
CA SER A 194 3.57 3.46 -20.29
C SER A 194 4.99 3.54 -19.73
N SER A 195 5.70 2.41 -19.79
CA SER A 195 7.00 2.07 -19.21
C SER A 195 8.14 3.10 -19.33
N SER A 196 9.06 3.05 -18.35
CA SER A 196 10.36 3.73 -18.39
C SER A 196 11.42 2.86 -19.12
N ASN A 197 12.55 3.45 -19.50
CA ASN A 197 13.65 2.77 -20.19
C ASN A 197 14.66 2.06 -19.25
N ASP A 198 14.35 1.89 -17.96
CA ASP A 198 15.20 1.23 -16.97
C ASP A 198 14.57 -0.09 -16.53
N ASP A 199 15.09 -1.20 -17.05
CA ASP A 199 14.52 -2.55 -16.92
C ASP A 199 14.33 -3.01 -15.46
N LEU A 200 15.24 -2.64 -14.53
CA LEU A 200 15.16 -3.07 -13.13
C LEU A 200 14.11 -2.28 -12.33
N ILE A 201 14.06 -0.97 -12.53
CA ILE A 201 13.09 -0.08 -11.89
C ILE A 201 11.71 -0.37 -12.44
N GLU A 202 11.62 -0.63 -13.74
CA GLU A 202 10.38 -1.05 -14.39
C GLU A 202 9.86 -2.34 -13.79
N GLU A 203 10.70 -3.37 -13.60
CA GLU A 203 10.29 -4.62 -12.96
C GLU A 203 9.72 -4.36 -11.55
N GLU A 204 10.39 -3.60 -10.71
CA GLU A 204 9.94 -3.30 -9.34
C GLU A 204 8.64 -2.49 -9.32
N GLY A 205 8.55 -1.48 -10.14
CA GLY A 205 7.34 -0.67 -10.28
C GLY A 205 6.14 -1.50 -10.73
N LEU A 206 6.33 -2.39 -11.71
CA LEU A 206 5.30 -3.32 -12.18
C LEU A 206 4.90 -4.34 -11.10
N LEU A 207 5.86 -4.82 -10.29
CA LEU A 207 5.57 -5.71 -9.18
C LEU A 207 4.84 -4.97 -8.04
N LEU A 208 5.18 -3.70 -7.78
CA LEU A 208 4.45 -2.89 -6.80
C LEU A 208 3.01 -2.65 -7.23
N ARG A 209 2.78 -2.25 -8.49
CA ARG A 209 1.44 -2.17 -9.07
C ARG A 209 0.67 -3.47 -8.92
N ALA A 210 1.33 -4.60 -9.20
CA ALA A 210 0.71 -5.90 -9.05
C ALA A 210 0.42 -6.24 -7.58
N ALA A 211 1.30 -5.87 -6.64
CA ALA A 211 1.08 -6.05 -5.21
C ALA A 211 -0.13 -5.24 -4.73
N ASP A 212 -0.28 -4.00 -5.19
CA ASP A 212 -1.43 -3.14 -4.91
C ASP A 212 -2.73 -3.77 -5.44
N LEU A 213 -2.79 -4.10 -6.72
CA LEU A 213 -3.96 -4.75 -7.33
C LEU A 213 -4.29 -6.10 -6.67
N ILE A 214 -3.30 -6.90 -6.31
CA ILE A 214 -3.50 -8.21 -5.67
C ILE A 214 -3.90 -8.02 -4.21
N GLY A 215 -3.30 -7.10 -3.47
CA GLY A 215 -3.67 -6.74 -2.11
C GLY A 215 -5.12 -6.29 -2.01
N GLN A 216 -5.55 -5.47 -2.98
CA GLN A 216 -6.93 -5.02 -3.10
C GLN A 216 -7.88 -6.16 -3.48
N LEU A 217 -7.67 -6.78 -4.65
CA LEU A 217 -8.64 -7.68 -5.28
C LEU A 217 -8.56 -9.12 -4.76
N GLY A 218 -7.44 -9.50 -4.16
CA GLY A 218 -7.22 -10.76 -3.45
C GLY A 218 -7.65 -10.73 -1.97
N ASP A 219 -8.14 -9.59 -1.48
CA ASP A 219 -8.77 -9.50 -0.17
C ASP A 219 -10.04 -10.38 -0.15
N PRO A 220 -10.16 -11.36 0.76
CA PRO A 220 -11.37 -12.17 0.87
C PRO A 220 -12.66 -11.36 1.10
N ASN A 221 -12.53 -10.13 1.60
CA ASN A 221 -13.63 -9.21 1.88
C ASN A 221 -13.81 -8.12 0.82
N TYR A 222 -13.08 -8.16 -0.30
CA TYR A 222 -13.11 -7.10 -1.33
C TYR A 222 -14.53 -6.69 -1.72
N LEU A 223 -15.38 -7.65 -2.05
CA LEU A 223 -16.77 -7.36 -2.48
C LEU A 223 -17.61 -6.67 -1.39
N LYS A 224 -17.29 -6.90 -0.11
CA LYS A 224 -17.96 -6.21 1.01
C LYS A 224 -17.47 -4.78 1.19
N LYS A 225 -16.27 -4.47 0.69
CA LYS A 225 -15.64 -3.14 0.77
C LYS A 225 -15.91 -2.27 -0.45
N ALA A 226 -16.65 -2.78 -1.44
CA ALA A 226 -16.98 -2.04 -2.65
C ALA A 226 -17.68 -0.70 -2.36
N ASN A 227 -18.51 -0.64 -1.31
CA ASN A 227 -19.15 0.60 -0.87
C ASN A 227 -18.11 1.67 -0.48
N ALA A 228 -17.11 1.30 0.31
CA ALA A 228 -16.06 2.20 0.76
C ALA A 228 -15.29 2.78 -0.45
N LEU A 229 -14.91 1.91 -1.39
CA LEU A 229 -14.22 2.31 -2.61
C LEU A 229 -15.09 3.22 -3.51
N PHE A 230 -16.38 2.92 -3.63
CA PHE A 230 -17.29 3.75 -4.40
C PHE A 230 -17.37 5.17 -3.85
N TYR A 231 -17.54 5.35 -2.54
CA TYR A 231 -17.66 6.67 -1.94
C TYR A 231 -16.38 7.49 -2.06
N GLU A 232 -15.22 6.89 -2.02
CA GLU A 232 -13.97 7.59 -2.34
C GLU A 232 -13.90 8.03 -3.81
N PHE A 233 -14.33 7.18 -4.74
CA PHE A 233 -14.45 7.56 -6.16
C PHE A 233 -15.47 8.68 -6.38
N GLU A 234 -16.59 8.63 -5.68
CA GLU A 234 -17.63 9.66 -5.77
C GLU A 234 -17.13 11.01 -5.28
N GLU A 235 -16.37 11.04 -4.19
CA GLU A 235 -15.82 12.27 -3.60
C GLU A 235 -14.96 13.06 -4.60
N ILE A 236 -14.22 12.39 -5.46
CA ILE A 236 -13.36 13.02 -6.49
C ILE A 236 -14.00 13.01 -7.89
N GLY A 237 -15.23 12.52 -8.03
CA GLY A 237 -15.95 12.42 -9.30
C GLY A 237 -15.44 11.33 -10.25
N LEU A 238 -14.54 10.46 -9.79
CA LEU A 238 -13.99 9.35 -10.58
C LEU A 238 -15.07 8.29 -10.90
N ASN A 239 -16.06 8.10 -10.02
CA ASN A 239 -17.19 7.21 -10.22
C ASN A 239 -17.91 7.49 -11.54
N LYS A 240 -18.12 8.77 -11.90
CA LYS A 240 -18.75 9.18 -13.16
C LYS A 240 -17.90 8.81 -14.38
N THR A 241 -16.57 9.01 -14.28
CA THR A 241 -15.63 8.65 -15.34
C THR A 241 -15.62 7.14 -15.58
N LEU A 242 -15.75 6.34 -14.51
CA LEU A 242 -15.81 4.88 -14.57
C LEU A 242 -17.22 4.37 -14.90
N GLY A 243 -18.20 5.26 -14.93
CA GLY A 243 -19.61 4.92 -15.19
C GLY A 243 -20.26 4.18 -14.03
N TYR A 244 -19.85 4.45 -12.78
CA TYR A 244 -20.44 3.89 -11.56
C TYR A 244 -21.45 4.90 -10.99
N ASP A 245 -22.72 4.53 -10.97
CA ASP A 245 -23.80 5.36 -10.40
C ASP A 245 -24.09 4.99 -8.94
N THR A 246 -23.82 3.73 -8.58
CA THR A 246 -24.09 3.17 -7.25
C THR A 246 -22.92 2.29 -6.80
N PRO A 247 -22.79 2.03 -5.47
CA PRO A 247 -21.81 1.05 -4.97
C PRO A 247 -21.96 -0.35 -5.58
N ALA A 248 -23.16 -0.75 -5.98
CA ALA A 248 -23.41 -2.03 -6.64
C ALA A 248 -22.70 -2.14 -8.00
N ASP A 249 -22.52 -1.02 -8.70
CA ASP A 249 -21.83 -1.01 -10.00
C ASP A 249 -20.34 -1.41 -9.88
N VAL A 250 -19.71 -1.11 -8.75
CA VAL A 250 -18.33 -1.56 -8.47
C VAL A 250 -18.25 -3.08 -8.48
N VAL A 251 -19.26 -3.75 -7.88
CA VAL A 251 -19.34 -5.22 -7.85
C VAL A 251 -19.73 -5.78 -9.21
N TYR A 252 -20.74 -5.18 -9.86
CA TYR A 252 -21.25 -5.67 -11.15
C TYR A 252 -20.24 -5.57 -12.29
N LYS A 253 -19.45 -4.49 -12.32
CA LYS A 253 -18.43 -4.28 -13.36
C LYS A 253 -17.09 -4.90 -12.99
N TYR A 254 -16.93 -5.41 -11.76
CA TYR A 254 -15.66 -5.97 -11.29
C TYR A 254 -15.13 -7.13 -12.15
N PRO A 255 -15.92 -8.16 -12.57
CA PRO A 255 -15.38 -9.22 -13.42
C PRO A 255 -14.80 -8.70 -14.73
N GLN A 256 -15.53 -7.79 -15.42
CA GLN A 256 -15.05 -7.18 -16.65
C GLN A 256 -13.78 -6.35 -16.42
N PHE A 257 -13.76 -5.54 -15.36
CA PHE A 257 -12.59 -4.75 -14.96
C PHE A 257 -11.39 -5.66 -14.69
N TYR A 258 -11.60 -6.75 -13.94
CA TYR A 258 -10.53 -7.71 -13.62
C TYR A 258 -9.92 -8.29 -14.90
N TRP A 259 -10.73 -8.83 -15.80
CA TRP A 259 -10.21 -9.50 -17.01
C TRP A 259 -9.55 -8.53 -17.99
N ASN A 260 -10.12 -7.35 -18.17
CA ASN A 260 -9.65 -6.39 -19.18
C ASN A 260 -8.51 -5.51 -18.69
N ASN A 261 -8.50 -5.13 -17.42
CA ASN A 261 -7.58 -4.12 -16.89
C ASN A 261 -6.57 -4.68 -15.90
N VAL A 262 -6.96 -5.63 -15.04
CA VAL A 262 -6.11 -6.14 -13.96
C VAL A 262 -5.29 -7.35 -14.39
N ALA A 263 -5.92 -8.38 -14.93
CA ALA A 263 -5.26 -9.64 -15.28
C ALA A 263 -4.02 -9.45 -16.16
N PRO A 264 -4.00 -8.56 -17.18
CA PRO A 264 -2.79 -8.30 -17.94
C PRO A 264 -1.65 -7.69 -17.13
N GLN A 265 -1.96 -6.87 -16.11
CA GLN A 265 -0.98 -6.14 -15.31
C GLN A 265 -0.29 -7.02 -14.26
N ILE A 266 -0.93 -8.09 -13.81
CA ILE A 266 -0.44 -8.93 -12.71
C ILE A 266 0.22 -10.25 -13.15
N GLN A 267 0.36 -10.49 -14.45
CA GLN A 267 0.84 -11.79 -15.00
C GLN A 267 2.20 -12.24 -14.42
N THR A 268 3.15 -11.32 -14.30
CA THR A 268 4.47 -11.63 -13.74
C THR A 268 4.38 -11.96 -12.26
N ALA A 269 3.60 -11.21 -11.49
CA ALA A 269 3.37 -11.48 -10.08
C ALA A 269 2.66 -12.82 -9.86
N ILE A 270 1.67 -13.17 -10.67
CA ILE A 270 0.99 -14.48 -10.62
C ILE A 270 1.99 -15.63 -10.82
N ARG A 271 2.96 -15.50 -11.72
CA ARG A 271 4.00 -16.53 -11.89
C ARG A 271 4.85 -16.71 -10.63
N TYR A 272 5.20 -15.61 -9.96
CA TYR A 272 5.94 -15.66 -8.69
C TYR A 272 5.07 -16.23 -7.55
N LEU A 273 3.84 -15.77 -7.40
CA LEU A 273 2.93 -16.28 -6.37
C LEU A 273 2.64 -17.79 -6.52
N ASN A 274 2.59 -18.30 -7.73
CA ASN A 274 2.24 -19.70 -7.98
C ASN A 274 3.26 -20.71 -7.41
N VAL A 275 4.51 -20.30 -7.13
CA VAL A 275 5.54 -21.20 -6.62
C VAL A 275 5.52 -21.39 -5.10
N THR A 276 4.78 -20.55 -4.36
CA THR A 276 4.67 -20.64 -2.91
C THR A 276 3.26 -21.03 -2.46
N SER A 277 3.14 -21.58 -1.25
CA SER A 277 1.83 -21.93 -0.69
C SER A 277 1.00 -20.70 -0.36
N SER A 278 1.61 -19.68 0.28
CA SER A 278 0.97 -18.38 0.59
C SER A 278 0.57 -17.64 -0.68
N GLY A 279 1.46 -17.62 -1.68
CA GLY A 279 1.17 -17.00 -2.98
C GLY A 279 -0.04 -17.62 -3.67
N ARG A 280 -0.18 -18.95 -3.64
CA ARG A 280 -1.37 -19.61 -4.20
C ARG A 280 -2.68 -19.25 -3.49
N GLN A 281 -2.63 -18.82 -2.22
CA GLN A 281 -3.82 -18.34 -1.52
C GLN A 281 -4.30 -17.00 -2.12
N TRP A 282 -3.38 -16.09 -2.45
CA TRP A 282 -3.72 -14.86 -3.17
C TRP A 282 -4.40 -15.15 -4.50
N ILE A 283 -3.83 -16.06 -5.30
CA ILE A 283 -4.41 -16.49 -6.58
C ILE A 283 -5.81 -17.07 -6.38
N GLY A 284 -5.99 -17.94 -5.38
CA GLY A 284 -7.28 -18.52 -5.05
C GLY A 284 -8.32 -17.47 -4.65
N ASN A 285 -7.92 -16.47 -3.87
CA ASN A 285 -8.80 -15.37 -3.46
C ASN A 285 -9.20 -14.48 -4.64
N LEU A 286 -8.23 -14.11 -5.51
CA LEU A 286 -8.49 -13.33 -6.72
C LEU A 286 -9.58 -13.97 -7.57
N TYR A 287 -9.38 -15.24 -7.97
CA TYR A 287 -10.36 -15.96 -8.78
C TYR A 287 -11.66 -16.23 -8.02
N GLY A 288 -11.57 -16.48 -6.71
CA GLY A 288 -12.75 -16.66 -5.85
C GLY A 288 -13.62 -15.40 -5.77
N ASN A 289 -13.03 -14.21 -5.76
CA ASN A 289 -13.77 -12.95 -5.77
C ASN A 289 -14.43 -12.70 -7.13
N VAL A 290 -13.72 -12.94 -8.24
CA VAL A 290 -14.28 -12.82 -9.60
C VAL A 290 -15.47 -13.78 -9.76
N PHE A 291 -15.28 -15.05 -9.39
CA PHE A 291 -16.34 -16.06 -9.50
C PHE A 291 -17.58 -15.72 -8.65
N ARG A 292 -17.37 -15.21 -7.43
CA ARG A 292 -18.49 -14.78 -6.57
C ARG A 292 -19.27 -13.62 -7.21
N ALA A 293 -18.59 -12.63 -7.75
CA ALA A 293 -19.24 -11.50 -8.42
C ALA A 293 -20.00 -11.95 -9.67
N GLU A 294 -19.42 -12.82 -10.51
CA GLU A 294 -20.10 -13.37 -11.70
C GLU A 294 -21.33 -14.21 -11.33
N ARG A 295 -21.24 -15.01 -10.27
CA ARG A 295 -22.37 -15.81 -9.78
C ARG A 295 -23.49 -14.92 -9.25
N ASP A 296 -23.18 -13.88 -8.51
CA ASP A 296 -24.18 -12.98 -7.93
C ASP A 296 -24.88 -12.18 -9.04
N LEU A 297 -24.18 -11.81 -10.11
CA LEU A 297 -24.76 -11.25 -11.32
C LEU A 297 -25.78 -12.21 -11.96
N ASN A 298 -25.42 -13.48 -12.11
CA ASN A 298 -26.29 -14.50 -12.69
C ASN A 298 -27.54 -14.78 -11.84
N LEU A 299 -27.42 -14.70 -10.52
CA LEU A 299 -28.56 -14.90 -9.61
C LEU A 299 -29.48 -13.69 -9.52
N SER A 300 -28.94 -12.48 -9.75
CA SER A 300 -29.76 -11.24 -9.75
C SER A 300 -30.63 -11.08 -11.00
N GLY A 301 -30.42 -11.92 -12.01
CA GLY A 301 -31.13 -11.85 -13.30
C GLY A 301 -30.68 -10.68 -14.16
N PRO A 302 -31.25 -10.55 -15.39
CA PRO A 302 -30.93 -9.42 -16.26
C PRO A 302 -31.41 -8.13 -15.60
N GLN A 303 -30.50 -7.19 -15.43
CA GLN A 303 -30.82 -5.83 -15.01
C GLN A 303 -31.55 -5.14 -16.17
N LEU A 304 -32.81 -4.72 -15.95
CA LEU A 304 -33.62 -4.00 -16.93
C LEU A 304 -33.15 -2.55 -17.06
#